data_3972662b3e80857a020af3d0b05286e9
#
_entry.id   3972662b3e80857a020af3d0b05286e9
#
_cell.length_a   1.000
_cell.length_b   1.000
_cell.length_c   1.000
_cell.angle_alpha   90.00
_cell.angle_beta   90.00
_cell.angle_gamma   90.00
#
_symmetry.space_group_name_H-M   'P 1'
#
loop_
_entity.id
_entity.type
_entity.pdbx_description
1 polymer ?
#
loop_
_entity_poly.entity_id
_entity_poly.type
_entity_poly.pdbx_seq_one_letter_code
_entity_poly.pdbx_strand_id
1 'polypeptide(L)'
;MMETSDLRLTRIPIKHGTGQMPALGFGTLIPDAALTIAATKDALEAGFRHFDCAERYRNEREVGTALQAVLAAGGVTREEVFITTKLWNSNHRPERVGAAFEASLERLQLSYLDLYLIHTPFAFQPGENQDPRDENGNVIYDRGVTLLETWRAMENLVDRGTSGTSDRDKSNRGKCRAIGLSDITLEALKPLYESARIKPAVVQVESHPYLPETELLEYCKANGIVFLAFAPLCHGMKPGLLEDPVIVAIAARVGKTPAQVLLAWAVQRGTALLTTPRSAARARENFDISVLPEDALDEINRIQTRQRLNQVVKTGVPGFIPKGG
;
A
#
# COMPACT_ATOMS: atom_id res chain seq x y z
N MET A 1 -7.38 -9.22 32.48
CA MET A 1 -6.73 -9.98 31.40
C MET A 1 -7.11 -9.27 30.12
N MET A 2 -6.18 -8.55 29.47
CA MET A 2 -6.41 -8.03 28.12
C MET A 2 -6.55 -9.26 27.21
N GLU A 3 -7.69 -9.36 26.52
CA GLU A 3 -7.80 -10.28 25.39
C GLU A 3 -6.61 -9.97 24.47
N THR A 4 -5.75 -10.95 24.26
CA THR A 4 -4.67 -10.87 23.27
C THR A 4 -5.34 -10.78 21.91
N SER A 5 -5.58 -9.55 21.44
CA SER A 5 -6.13 -9.33 20.12
C SER A 5 -5.20 -10.00 19.10
N ASP A 6 -5.75 -10.88 18.29
CA ASP A 6 -5.01 -11.55 17.22
C ASP A 6 -4.49 -10.50 16.22
N LEU A 7 -3.17 -10.26 16.22
CA LEU A 7 -2.56 -9.22 15.37
C LEU A 7 -2.90 -9.41 13.89
N ARG A 8 -3.11 -10.66 13.45
CA ARG A 8 -3.47 -10.98 12.06
C ARG A 8 -4.77 -10.35 11.63
N LEU A 9 -5.69 -10.14 12.58
CA LEU A 9 -7.04 -9.63 12.34
C LEU A 9 -7.16 -8.13 12.66
N THR A 10 -6.06 -7.48 13.00
CA THR A 10 -6.04 -6.03 13.27
C THR A 10 -6.58 -5.25 12.08
N ARG A 11 -7.54 -4.35 12.34
CA ARG A 11 -8.11 -3.43 11.35
C ARG A 11 -7.97 -2.00 11.85
N ILE A 12 -7.56 -1.11 10.96
CA ILE A 12 -7.34 0.31 11.26
C ILE A 12 -8.49 1.12 10.65
N PRO A 13 -9.26 1.87 11.45
CA PRO A 13 -10.33 2.71 10.94
C PRO A 13 -9.81 3.79 9.98
N ILE A 14 -10.50 3.98 8.86
CA ILE A 14 -10.21 5.04 7.89
C ILE A 14 -11.02 6.29 8.25
N LYS A 15 -10.37 7.28 8.88
CA LYS A 15 -11.05 8.50 9.33
C LYS A 15 -11.45 9.44 8.18
N HIS A 16 -10.62 9.48 7.11
CA HIS A 16 -10.85 10.35 5.94
C HIS A 16 -11.33 9.54 4.74
N GLY A 17 -12.30 8.67 4.95
CA GLY A 17 -12.87 7.76 3.97
C GLY A 17 -13.90 6.85 4.62
N THR A 18 -14.08 5.64 4.09
CA THR A 18 -15.06 4.69 4.63
C THR A 18 -14.42 3.33 4.91
N GLY A 19 -14.86 2.69 5.99
CA GLY A 19 -14.47 1.33 6.33
C GLY A 19 -13.23 1.24 7.23
N GLN A 20 -12.65 0.05 7.24
CA GLN A 20 -11.47 -0.30 8.03
C GLN A 20 -10.49 -1.06 7.15
N MET A 21 -9.21 -0.65 7.19
CA MET A 21 -8.13 -1.31 6.48
C MET A 21 -7.56 -2.46 7.31
N PRO A 22 -7.47 -3.71 6.80
CA PRO A 22 -6.67 -4.74 7.45
C PRO A 22 -5.20 -4.29 7.52
N ALA A 23 -4.62 -4.34 8.71
CA ALA A 23 -3.25 -3.87 8.93
C ALA A 23 -2.20 -4.71 8.19
N LEU A 24 -2.47 -6.00 8.01
CA LEU A 24 -1.61 -6.92 7.28
C LEU A 24 -2.11 -7.07 5.84
N GLY A 25 -1.36 -6.50 4.87
CA GLY A 25 -1.70 -6.49 3.46
C GLY A 25 -0.74 -7.30 2.58
N PHE A 26 -1.25 -7.70 1.42
CA PHE A 26 -0.51 -8.40 0.37
C PHE A 26 -0.18 -7.43 -0.76
N GLY A 27 1.13 -7.22 -0.99
CA GLY A 27 1.63 -6.44 -2.12
C GLY A 27 1.70 -7.28 -3.39
N THR A 28 1.16 -6.76 -4.49
CA THR A 28 1.03 -7.52 -5.75
C THR A 28 2.12 -7.24 -6.77
N LEU A 29 3.22 -6.58 -6.40
CA LEU A 29 4.34 -6.35 -7.33
C LEU A 29 5.08 -7.67 -7.62
N ILE A 30 4.52 -8.45 -8.52
CA ILE A 30 5.04 -9.73 -9.02
C ILE A 30 5.05 -9.66 -10.55
N PRO A 31 6.24 -9.68 -11.20
CA PRO A 31 6.32 -9.50 -12.66
C PRO A 31 5.75 -10.65 -13.49
N ASP A 32 5.78 -11.87 -12.96
CA ASP A 32 5.27 -13.06 -13.65
C ASP A 32 3.75 -13.18 -13.49
N ALA A 33 3.04 -13.29 -14.61
CA ALA A 33 1.59 -13.35 -14.67
C ALA A 33 0.99 -14.57 -13.95
N ALA A 34 1.55 -15.77 -14.20
CA ALA A 34 1.06 -17.00 -13.60
C ALA A 34 1.31 -17.00 -12.08
N LEU A 35 2.49 -16.52 -11.67
CA LEU A 35 2.84 -16.39 -10.26
C LEU A 35 1.97 -15.32 -9.56
N THR A 36 1.62 -14.23 -10.25
CA THR A 36 0.69 -13.22 -9.70
C THR A 36 -0.66 -13.85 -9.36
N ILE A 37 -1.23 -14.62 -10.29
CA ILE A 37 -2.51 -15.31 -10.06
C ILE A 37 -2.39 -16.29 -8.89
N ALA A 38 -1.36 -17.14 -8.90
CA ALA A 38 -1.17 -18.16 -7.87
C ALA A 38 -0.95 -17.52 -6.48
N ALA A 39 -0.02 -16.54 -6.36
CA ALA A 39 0.30 -15.91 -5.09
C ALA A 39 -0.88 -15.08 -4.53
N THR A 40 -1.71 -14.47 -5.39
CA THR A 40 -2.92 -13.76 -4.96
C THR A 40 -3.94 -14.73 -4.36
N LYS A 41 -4.15 -15.90 -4.96
CA LYS A 41 -5.01 -16.96 -4.41
C LYS A 41 -4.46 -17.50 -3.10
N ASP A 42 -3.17 -17.84 -3.07
CA ASP A 42 -2.49 -18.33 -1.86
C ASP A 42 -2.63 -17.32 -0.69
N ALA A 43 -2.53 -16.02 -0.96
CA ALA A 43 -2.70 -14.99 0.04
C ALA A 43 -4.14 -14.93 0.57
N LEU A 44 -5.16 -15.01 -0.31
CA LEU A 44 -6.57 -15.08 0.11
C LEU A 44 -6.85 -16.31 0.97
N GLU A 45 -6.31 -17.47 0.58
CA GLU A 45 -6.43 -18.73 1.32
C GLU A 45 -5.71 -18.68 2.68
N ALA A 46 -4.56 -17.99 2.77
CA ALA A 46 -3.84 -17.78 4.02
C ALA A 46 -4.57 -16.85 4.99
N GLY A 47 -5.54 -16.05 4.51
CA GLY A 47 -6.33 -15.12 5.34
C GLY A 47 -6.11 -13.64 5.05
N PHE A 48 -5.23 -13.27 4.11
CA PHE A 48 -5.09 -11.87 3.72
C PHE A 48 -6.40 -11.32 3.17
N ARG A 49 -6.73 -10.09 3.57
CA ARG A 49 -7.94 -9.37 3.13
C ARG A 49 -7.65 -7.94 2.65
N HIS A 50 -6.39 -7.54 2.57
CA HIS A 50 -5.94 -6.28 1.97
C HIS A 50 -4.96 -6.59 0.84
N PHE A 51 -5.25 -6.10 -0.37
CA PHE A 51 -4.43 -6.28 -1.57
C PHE A 51 -4.03 -4.92 -2.14
N ASP A 52 -2.73 -4.71 -2.26
CA ASP A 52 -2.14 -3.49 -2.76
C ASP A 52 -1.63 -3.67 -4.20
N CYS A 53 -2.38 -3.12 -5.13
CA CYS A 53 -2.13 -3.14 -6.57
C CYS A 53 -1.54 -1.80 -7.04
N ALA A 54 -1.16 -1.72 -8.29
CA ALA A 54 -0.85 -0.48 -8.98
C ALA A 54 -0.92 -0.65 -10.50
N GLU A 55 -1.34 0.41 -11.19
CA GLU A 55 -1.27 0.48 -12.65
C GLU A 55 0.14 0.17 -13.16
N ARG A 56 1.15 0.69 -12.47
CA ARG A 56 2.56 0.54 -12.84
C ARG A 56 3.10 -0.90 -12.69
N TYR A 57 2.44 -1.75 -11.93
CA TYR A 57 2.85 -3.16 -11.79
C TYR A 57 2.50 -3.99 -13.02
N ARG A 58 1.60 -3.49 -13.89
CA ARG A 58 1.19 -4.10 -15.16
C ARG A 58 0.56 -5.49 -15.03
N ASN A 59 0.03 -5.80 -13.85
CA ASN A 59 -0.55 -7.09 -13.50
C ASN A 59 -1.94 -7.00 -12.82
N GLU A 60 -2.62 -5.85 -12.94
CA GLU A 60 -3.96 -5.68 -12.36
C GLU A 60 -4.98 -6.67 -12.94
N ARG A 61 -4.82 -7.11 -14.22
CA ARG A 61 -5.70 -8.13 -14.84
C ARG A 61 -5.55 -9.49 -14.18
N GLU A 62 -4.33 -9.90 -13.89
CA GLU A 62 -3.98 -11.15 -13.22
C GLU A 62 -4.51 -11.17 -11.79
N VAL A 63 -4.35 -10.07 -11.07
CA VAL A 63 -4.93 -9.90 -9.73
C VAL A 63 -6.46 -9.96 -9.80
N GLY A 64 -7.09 -9.25 -10.75
CA GLY A 64 -8.54 -9.28 -10.98
C GLY A 64 -9.03 -10.71 -11.26
N THR A 65 -8.34 -11.45 -12.12
CA THR A 65 -8.66 -12.85 -12.44
C THR A 65 -8.60 -13.74 -11.19
N ALA A 66 -7.58 -13.57 -10.35
CA ALA A 66 -7.45 -14.34 -9.11
C ALA A 66 -8.56 -14.00 -8.11
N LEU A 67 -8.86 -12.70 -7.92
CA LEU A 67 -9.94 -12.22 -7.04
C LEU A 67 -11.29 -12.78 -7.50
N GLN A 68 -11.65 -12.62 -8.78
CA GLN A 68 -12.92 -13.10 -9.30
C GLN A 68 -13.09 -14.62 -9.13
N ALA A 69 -12.02 -15.40 -9.34
CA ALA A 69 -12.07 -16.85 -9.14
C ALA A 69 -12.39 -17.23 -7.69
N VAL A 70 -11.80 -16.54 -6.70
CA VAL A 70 -12.06 -16.81 -5.27
C VAL A 70 -13.43 -16.29 -4.83
N LEU A 71 -13.84 -15.10 -5.29
CA LEU A 71 -15.16 -14.55 -5.00
C LEU A 71 -16.28 -15.43 -5.56
N ALA A 72 -16.13 -15.94 -6.80
CA ALA A 72 -17.09 -16.83 -7.43
C ALA A 72 -17.19 -18.19 -6.71
N ALA A 73 -16.13 -18.65 -6.06
CA ALA A 73 -16.16 -19.87 -5.25
C ALA A 73 -16.95 -19.71 -3.92
N GLY A 74 -17.30 -18.49 -3.52
CA GLY A 74 -18.20 -18.20 -2.40
C GLY A 74 -17.59 -18.29 -1.01
N GLY A 75 -16.25 -18.50 -0.90
CA GLY A 75 -15.57 -18.55 0.40
C GLY A 75 -15.23 -17.17 0.99
N VAL A 76 -15.24 -16.12 0.15
CA VAL A 76 -14.93 -14.73 0.51
C VAL A 76 -15.84 -13.81 -0.29
N THR A 77 -16.36 -12.75 0.33
CA THR A 77 -17.16 -11.73 -0.36
C THR A 77 -16.30 -10.52 -0.74
N ARG A 78 -16.77 -9.68 -1.70
CA ARG A 78 -16.05 -8.45 -2.08
C ARG A 78 -15.91 -7.46 -0.92
N GLU A 79 -16.88 -7.42 -0.04
CA GLU A 79 -16.93 -6.53 1.13
C GLU A 79 -15.90 -6.91 2.21
N GLU A 80 -15.50 -8.17 2.25
CA GLU A 80 -14.45 -8.64 3.17
C GLU A 80 -13.05 -8.26 2.71
N VAL A 81 -12.88 -7.92 1.41
CA VAL A 81 -11.57 -7.62 0.81
C VAL A 81 -11.39 -6.12 0.63
N PHE A 82 -10.27 -5.59 1.08
CA PHE A 82 -9.85 -4.20 0.92
C PHE A 82 -8.87 -4.11 -0.26
N ILE A 83 -9.25 -3.40 -1.32
CA ILE A 83 -8.44 -3.28 -2.53
C ILE A 83 -7.92 -1.87 -2.67
N THR A 84 -6.58 -1.75 -2.74
CA THR A 84 -5.84 -0.54 -3.06
C THR A 84 -5.28 -0.65 -4.47
N THR A 85 -5.38 0.44 -5.26
CA THR A 85 -4.52 0.61 -6.43
C THR A 85 -4.06 2.06 -6.55
N LYS A 86 -3.25 2.39 -7.57
CA LYS A 86 -2.52 3.66 -7.58
C LYS A 86 -2.52 4.29 -8.97
N LEU A 87 -2.72 5.61 -8.99
CA LEU A 87 -2.55 6.48 -10.14
C LEU A 87 -1.07 6.58 -10.50
N TRP A 88 -0.71 6.20 -11.73
CA TRP A 88 0.67 6.31 -12.16
C TRP A 88 1.05 7.73 -12.59
N ASN A 89 2.34 8.01 -12.56
CA ASN A 89 2.93 9.35 -12.75
C ASN A 89 2.60 10.01 -14.10
N SER A 90 2.39 9.24 -15.19
CA SER A 90 1.99 9.76 -16.49
C SER A 90 0.51 10.19 -16.58
N ASN A 91 -0.27 9.96 -15.51
CA ASN A 91 -1.69 10.25 -15.44
C ASN A 91 -2.05 11.35 -14.42
N HIS A 92 -1.08 12.13 -13.95
CA HIS A 92 -1.28 13.16 -12.93
C HIS A 92 -2.11 14.36 -13.41
N ARG A 93 -2.18 14.64 -14.71
CA ARG A 93 -3.02 15.74 -15.22
C ARG A 93 -4.48 15.50 -14.87
N PRO A 94 -5.22 16.50 -14.35
CA PRO A 94 -6.59 16.35 -13.86
C PRO A 94 -7.55 15.65 -14.83
N GLU A 95 -7.44 15.93 -16.13
CA GLU A 95 -8.28 15.33 -17.17
C GLU A 95 -8.00 13.83 -17.39
N ARG A 96 -6.87 13.30 -16.92
CA ARG A 96 -6.46 11.90 -17.08
C ARG A 96 -6.82 11.02 -15.88
N VAL A 97 -6.93 11.63 -14.68
CA VAL A 97 -7.14 10.91 -13.41
C VAL A 97 -8.38 10.00 -13.47
N GLY A 98 -9.51 10.52 -13.95
CA GLY A 98 -10.75 9.77 -14.04
C GLY A 98 -10.66 8.56 -14.98
N ALA A 99 -10.05 8.73 -16.15
CA ALA A 99 -9.86 7.66 -17.12
C ALA A 99 -8.92 6.57 -16.59
N ALA A 100 -7.82 6.95 -15.93
CA ALA A 100 -6.89 6.00 -15.31
C ALA A 100 -7.54 5.18 -14.18
N PHE A 101 -8.39 5.81 -13.37
CA PHE A 101 -9.17 5.14 -12.32
C PHE A 101 -10.14 4.10 -12.91
N GLU A 102 -10.94 4.46 -13.90
CA GLU A 102 -11.89 3.53 -14.55
C GLU A 102 -11.14 2.37 -15.24
N ALA A 103 -10.00 2.65 -15.89
CA ALA A 103 -9.17 1.61 -16.50
C ALA A 103 -8.60 0.62 -15.47
N SER A 104 -8.24 1.09 -14.26
CA SER A 104 -7.83 0.18 -13.17
C SER A 104 -9.00 -0.68 -12.67
N LEU A 105 -10.19 -0.10 -12.52
CA LEU A 105 -11.39 -0.87 -12.18
C LEU A 105 -11.69 -1.97 -13.19
N GLU A 106 -11.59 -1.64 -14.50
CA GLU A 106 -11.78 -2.60 -15.59
C GLU A 106 -10.74 -3.74 -15.53
N ARG A 107 -9.44 -3.42 -15.36
CA ARG A 107 -8.40 -4.42 -15.27
C ARG A 107 -8.56 -5.32 -14.05
N LEU A 108 -8.91 -4.75 -12.89
CA LEU A 108 -9.18 -5.48 -11.66
C LEU A 108 -10.53 -6.20 -11.67
N GLN A 109 -11.40 -5.95 -12.66
CA GLN A 109 -12.75 -6.50 -12.76
C GLN A 109 -13.62 -6.18 -11.54
N LEU A 110 -13.53 -4.94 -11.03
CA LEU A 110 -14.19 -4.48 -9.82
C LEU A 110 -15.13 -3.32 -10.11
N SER A 111 -16.21 -3.22 -9.31
CA SER A 111 -17.16 -2.10 -9.38
C SER A 111 -16.73 -0.90 -8.52
N TYR A 112 -15.84 -1.10 -7.54
CA TYR A 112 -15.32 -0.05 -6.67
C TYR A 112 -13.93 -0.39 -6.11
N LEU A 113 -13.20 0.63 -5.68
CA LEU A 113 -11.96 0.54 -4.91
C LEU A 113 -12.18 1.03 -3.48
N ASP A 114 -11.53 0.37 -2.54
CA ASP A 114 -11.50 0.81 -1.14
C ASP A 114 -10.54 1.98 -0.94
N LEU A 115 -9.43 1.99 -1.71
CA LEU A 115 -8.42 3.06 -1.65
C LEU A 115 -7.78 3.28 -3.02
N TYR A 116 -7.65 4.55 -3.41
CA TYR A 116 -6.89 4.96 -4.58
C TYR A 116 -5.79 5.94 -4.18
N LEU A 117 -4.53 5.62 -4.47
CA LEU A 117 -3.37 6.42 -4.10
C LEU A 117 -2.77 7.15 -5.31
N ILE A 118 -2.23 8.34 -5.12
CA ILE A 118 -1.20 8.87 -6.02
C ILE A 118 0.06 8.06 -5.74
N HIS A 119 0.61 7.38 -6.77
CA HIS A 119 1.70 6.41 -6.60
C HIS A 119 3.00 7.05 -6.14
N THR A 120 3.36 8.21 -6.72
CA THR A 120 4.45 9.05 -6.25
C THR A 120 4.08 10.53 -6.46
N PRO A 121 4.69 11.47 -5.73
CA PRO A 121 4.36 12.89 -5.89
C PRO A 121 4.95 13.54 -7.16
N PHE A 122 5.42 12.75 -8.12
CA PHE A 122 6.09 13.21 -9.33
C PHE A 122 5.22 12.97 -10.57
N ALA A 123 4.89 14.04 -11.30
CA ALA A 123 4.23 13.93 -12.59
C ALA A 123 5.24 13.66 -13.69
N PHE A 124 4.96 12.67 -14.56
CA PHE A 124 5.72 12.40 -15.77
C PHE A 124 4.99 12.95 -17.01
N GLN A 125 5.71 13.15 -18.09
CA GLN A 125 5.11 13.53 -19.37
C GLN A 125 3.89 12.64 -19.66
N PRO A 126 2.71 13.26 -19.92
CA PRO A 126 1.48 12.48 -20.11
C PRO A 126 1.53 11.70 -21.44
N GLY A 127 0.96 10.50 -21.43
CA GLY A 127 0.96 9.64 -22.62
C GLY A 127 0.67 8.18 -22.24
N GLU A 128 0.73 7.30 -23.22
CA GLU A 128 0.59 5.85 -23.03
C GLU A 128 1.87 5.20 -22.49
N ASN A 129 3.02 5.85 -22.77
CA ASN A 129 4.28 5.39 -22.20
C ASN A 129 4.31 5.73 -20.70
N GLN A 130 4.31 4.71 -19.85
CA GLN A 130 4.36 4.87 -18.40
C GLN A 130 5.72 5.41 -17.92
N ASP A 131 6.80 5.19 -18.65
CA ASP A 131 8.16 5.60 -18.29
C ASP A 131 8.79 6.45 -19.40
N PRO A 132 8.26 7.66 -19.67
CA PRO A 132 8.78 8.53 -20.72
C PRO A 132 10.23 8.93 -20.41
N ARG A 133 11.12 8.73 -21.38
CA ARG A 133 12.55 9.06 -21.27
C ARG A 133 13.02 9.85 -22.47
N ASP A 134 13.96 10.75 -22.21
CA ASP A 134 14.68 11.47 -23.24
C ASP A 134 15.73 10.57 -23.94
N GLU A 135 16.43 11.13 -24.93
CA GLU A 135 17.49 10.45 -25.68
C GLU A 135 18.68 9.99 -24.81
N ASN A 136 18.86 10.60 -23.65
CA ASN A 136 19.90 10.25 -22.66
C ASN A 136 19.40 9.24 -21.62
N GLY A 137 18.13 8.78 -21.72
CA GLY A 137 17.52 7.84 -20.78
C GLY A 137 17.01 8.46 -19.49
N ASN A 138 16.99 9.79 -19.35
CA ASN A 138 16.44 10.47 -18.20
C ASN A 138 14.91 10.50 -18.26
N VAL A 139 14.27 10.43 -17.10
CA VAL A 139 12.81 10.56 -16.97
C VAL A 139 12.37 11.98 -17.40
N ILE A 140 11.34 12.04 -18.22
CA ILE A 140 10.73 13.32 -18.64
C ILE A 140 9.61 13.65 -17.66
N TYR A 141 9.85 14.63 -16.80
CA TYR A 141 8.87 15.12 -15.83
C TYR A 141 7.89 16.12 -16.48
N ASP A 142 6.63 16.04 -16.08
CA ASP A 142 5.63 17.07 -16.37
C ASP A 142 5.64 18.15 -15.30
N ARG A 143 6.15 19.32 -15.65
CA ARG A 143 6.18 20.50 -14.76
C ARG A 143 4.94 21.38 -14.91
N GLY A 144 4.01 21.01 -15.79
CA GLY A 144 2.77 21.75 -16.08
C GLY A 144 1.61 21.39 -15.16
N VAL A 145 1.80 20.48 -14.19
CA VAL A 145 0.79 20.09 -13.21
C VAL A 145 1.41 20.00 -11.83
N THR A 146 0.69 20.51 -10.84
CA THR A 146 1.07 20.42 -9.42
C THR A 146 0.43 19.21 -8.75
N LEU A 147 1.02 18.74 -7.66
CA LEU A 147 0.45 17.66 -6.85
C LEU A 147 -0.95 18.03 -6.31
N LEU A 148 -1.18 19.30 -5.98
CA LEU A 148 -2.49 19.76 -5.50
C LEU A 148 -3.57 19.72 -6.60
N GLU A 149 -3.24 20.02 -7.85
CA GLU A 149 -4.18 19.89 -8.97
C GLU A 149 -4.55 18.43 -9.21
N THR A 150 -3.57 17.52 -9.17
CA THR A 150 -3.83 16.08 -9.21
C THR A 150 -4.70 15.64 -8.03
N TRP A 151 -4.40 16.13 -6.81
CA TRP A 151 -5.20 15.82 -5.63
C TRP A 151 -6.67 16.25 -5.74
N ARG A 152 -6.93 17.44 -6.26
CA ARG A 152 -8.30 17.92 -6.52
C ARG A 152 -9.06 17.03 -7.50
N ALA A 153 -8.38 16.49 -8.50
CA ALA A 153 -8.99 15.52 -9.41
C ALA A 153 -9.28 14.19 -8.72
N MET A 154 -8.42 13.75 -7.77
CA MET A 154 -8.67 12.58 -6.92
C MET A 154 -9.90 12.81 -5.99
N GLU A 155 -10.05 14.01 -5.41
CA GLU A 155 -11.21 14.37 -4.60
C GLU A 155 -12.53 14.21 -5.39
N ASN A 156 -12.54 14.57 -6.67
CA ASN A 156 -13.71 14.42 -7.53
C ASN A 156 -14.12 12.95 -7.76
N LEU A 157 -13.21 11.99 -7.60
CA LEU A 157 -13.54 10.56 -7.68
C LEU A 157 -14.39 10.11 -6.49
N VAL A 158 -14.12 10.67 -5.30
CA VAL A 158 -14.91 10.42 -4.09
C VAL A 158 -16.29 11.05 -4.19
N ASP A 159 -16.36 12.30 -4.67
CA ASP A 159 -17.62 13.06 -4.78
C ASP A 159 -18.63 12.40 -5.74
N ARG A 160 -18.17 11.82 -6.85
CA ARG A 160 -19.04 11.13 -7.81
C ARG A 160 -19.86 10.01 -7.18
N GLY A 161 -19.46 9.54 -6.01
CA GLY A 161 -20.21 8.56 -5.24
C GLY A 161 -21.20 9.13 -4.25
N THR A 162 -21.13 10.43 -3.95
CA THR A 162 -22.00 11.08 -2.98
C THR A 162 -23.17 11.84 -3.60
N SER A 163 -23.18 12.03 -4.92
CA SER A 163 -24.19 12.82 -5.66
C SER A 163 -25.50 12.08 -5.98
N GLY A 164 -25.70 10.88 -5.48
CA GLY A 164 -26.93 10.10 -5.63
C GLY A 164 -27.94 10.39 -4.52
N THR A 165 -29.02 11.05 -4.87
CA THR A 165 -30.15 11.44 -4.02
C THR A 165 -30.82 10.28 -3.29
N SER A 166 -31.14 10.50 -2.02
CA SER A 166 -32.00 9.78 -1.08
C SER A 166 -31.43 8.59 -0.31
N ASP A 167 -31.73 8.62 1.00
CA ASP A 167 -31.40 7.64 2.05
C ASP A 167 -31.80 6.17 1.80
N ARG A 168 -32.33 5.83 0.63
CA ARG A 168 -32.85 4.49 0.33
C ARG A 168 -31.93 3.59 -0.46
N ASP A 169 -30.84 4.12 -1.06
CA ASP A 169 -29.95 3.29 -1.87
C ASP A 169 -28.53 3.23 -1.26
N LYS A 170 -28.40 2.37 -0.25
CA LYS A 170 -27.09 2.04 0.33
C LYS A 170 -26.16 1.32 -0.67
N SER A 171 -26.63 0.98 -1.86
CA SER A 171 -25.85 0.33 -2.92
C SER A 171 -25.02 1.32 -3.74
N ASN A 172 -25.30 2.63 -3.64
CA ASN A 172 -24.62 3.66 -4.40
C ASN A 172 -23.48 4.33 -3.61
N ARG A 173 -22.71 3.54 -2.85
CA ARG A 173 -21.42 3.99 -2.32
C ARG A 173 -20.48 4.21 -3.51
N GLY A 174 -19.85 5.40 -3.58
CA GLY A 174 -19.01 5.77 -4.71
C GLY A 174 -17.97 4.72 -5.08
N LYS A 175 -17.62 4.69 -6.36
CA LYS A 175 -16.60 3.78 -6.89
C LYS A 175 -15.22 3.93 -6.21
N CYS A 176 -14.92 5.10 -5.63
CA CYS A 176 -13.71 5.39 -4.87
C CYS A 176 -14.08 5.72 -3.42
N ARG A 177 -13.71 4.85 -2.47
CA ARG A 177 -14.11 4.98 -1.06
C ARG A 177 -13.17 5.84 -0.22
N ALA A 178 -11.88 5.86 -0.58
CA ALA A 178 -10.86 6.67 0.07
C ALA A 178 -9.74 7.00 -0.92
N ILE A 179 -9.06 8.13 -0.68
CA ILE A 179 -7.91 8.56 -1.46
C ILE A 179 -6.70 8.82 -0.56
N GLY A 180 -5.50 8.66 -1.10
CA GLY A 180 -4.26 8.86 -0.35
C GLY A 180 -3.05 9.07 -1.24
N LEU A 181 -1.89 9.02 -0.63
CA LEU A 181 -0.60 9.32 -1.26
C LEU A 181 0.40 8.19 -0.99
N SER A 182 1.29 7.96 -1.94
CA SER A 182 2.45 7.08 -1.73
C SER A 182 3.75 7.85 -2.01
N ASP A 183 4.85 7.41 -1.35
CA ASP A 183 6.20 7.96 -1.49
C ASP A 183 6.32 9.47 -1.26
N ILE A 184 5.48 10.03 -0.42
CA ILE A 184 5.51 11.45 -0.04
C ILE A 184 6.35 11.68 1.23
N THR A 185 7.09 12.77 1.26
CA THR A 185 7.79 13.21 2.48
C THR A 185 6.86 13.99 3.40
N LEU A 186 7.19 14.08 4.69
CA LEU A 186 6.44 14.88 5.65
C LEU A 186 6.35 16.36 5.22
N GLU A 187 7.45 16.89 4.67
CA GLU A 187 7.55 18.26 4.19
C GLU A 187 6.55 18.54 3.04
N ALA A 188 6.39 17.61 2.11
CA ALA A 188 5.45 17.73 1.01
C ALA A 188 3.99 17.41 1.43
N LEU A 189 3.80 16.53 2.41
CA LEU A 189 2.49 16.16 2.92
C LEU A 189 1.77 17.30 3.64
N LYS A 190 2.48 18.06 4.51
CA LYS A 190 1.89 19.12 5.31
C LYS A 190 1.12 20.16 4.49
N PRO A 191 1.72 20.84 3.48
CA PRO A 191 1.00 21.86 2.71
C PRO A 191 -0.15 21.26 1.87
N LEU A 192 -0.02 20.02 1.39
CA LEU A 192 -1.12 19.34 0.71
C LEU A 192 -2.26 19.08 1.71
N TYR A 193 -1.96 18.54 2.88
CA TYR A 193 -2.96 18.25 3.90
C TYR A 193 -3.74 19.54 4.29
N GLU A 194 -3.05 20.67 4.47
CA GLU A 194 -3.70 21.93 4.79
C GLU A 194 -4.65 22.39 3.68
N SER A 195 -4.23 22.27 2.41
CA SER A 195 -4.96 22.75 1.23
C SER A 195 -6.05 21.78 0.73
N ALA A 196 -5.99 20.51 1.10
CA ALA A 196 -6.92 19.47 0.69
C ALA A 196 -8.30 19.67 1.32
N ARG A 197 -9.36 19.57 0.51
CA ARG A 197 -10.76 19.55 0.98
C ARG A 197 -11.09 18.17 1.58
N ILE A 198 -10.77 17.09 0.87
CA ILE A 198 -10.79 15.72 1.38
C ILE A 198 -9.37 15.38 1.81
N LYS A 199 -9.17 15.14 3.10
CA LYS A 199 -7.84 14.85 3.64
C LYS A 199 -7.36 13.46 3.19
N PRO A 200 -6.04 13.25 3.01
CA PRO A 200 -5.49 11.93 2.74
C PRO A 200 -5.91 10.93 3.80
N ALA A 201 -6.51 9.82 3.37
CA ALA A 201 -6.90 8.73 4.26
C ALA A 201 -5.71 7.85 4.65
N VAL A 202 -4.76 7.69 3.72
CA VAL A 202 -3.60 6.80 3.84
C VAL A 202 -2.37 7.49 3.27
N VAL A 203 -1.23 7.29 3.94
CA VAL A 203 0.11 7.59 3.41
C VAL A 203 0.91 6.30 3.39
N GLN A 204 1.31 5.86 2.19
CA GLN A 204 2.09 4.65 1.96
C GLN A 204 3.55 5.01 1.66
N VAL A 205 4.48 4.54 2.50
CA VAL A 205 5.93 4.81 2.34
C VAL A 205 6.76 3.58 2.69
N GLU A 206 8.02 3.57 2.25
CA GLU A 206 9.00 2.61 2.75
C GLU A 206 9.16 2.79 4.25
N SER A 207 8.92 1.71 5.03
CA SER A 207 9.19 1.76 6.47
C SER A 207 9.49 0.37 7.04
N HIS A 208 10.56 0.32 7.84
CA HIS A 208 11.10 -0.85 8.53
C HIS A 208 12.06 -0.37 9.64
N PRO A 209 12.62 -1.23 10.51
CA PRO A 209 13.49 -0.80 11.61
C PRO A 209 14.70 0.05 11.19
N TYR A 210 15.24 -0.13 9.98
CA TYR A 210 16.31 0.72 9.44
C TYR A 210 15.81 2.05 8.86
N LEU A 211 14.50 2.19 8.65
CA LEU A 211 13.84 3.41 8.20
C LEU A 211 12.47 3.56 8.90
N PRO A 212 12.44 3.88 10.18
CA PRO A 212 11.19 3.89 10.95
C PRO A 212 10.23 5.01 10.59
N GLU A 213 10.68 6.07 9.88
CA GLU A 213 9.85 7.22 9.47
C GLU A 213 9.03 7.79 10.64
N THR A 214 9.67 7.95 11.81
CA THR A 214 8.99 8.26 13.07
C THR A 214 8.20 9.57 13.01
N GLU A 215 8.79 10.65 12.50
CA GLU A 215 8.12 11.96 12.42
C GLU A 215 6.90 11.91 11.50
N LEU A 216 6.99 11.22 10.37
CA LEU A 216 5.88 11.04 9.45
C LEU A 216 4.79 10.18 10.08
N LEU A 217 5.15 9.11 10.78
CA LEU A 217 4.19 8.25 11.49
C LEU A 217 3.43 9.04 12.56
N GLU A 218 4.12 9.82 13.39
CA GLU A 218 3.48 10.62 14.44
C GLU A 218 2.58 11.71 13.85
N TYR A 219 2.99 12.34 12.76
CA TYR A 219 2.14 13.27 12.04
C TYR A 219 0.87 12.59 11.50
N CYS A 220 1.01 11.41 10.89
CA CYS A 220 -0.13 10.63 10.41
C CYS A 220 -1.10 10.28 11.54
N LYS A 221 -0.59 9.77 12.67
CA LYS A 221 -1.41 9.47 13.85
C LYS A 221 -2.17 10.68 14.37
N ALA A 222 -1.49 11.81 14.54
CA ALA A 222 -2.09 13.05 15.04
C ALA A 222 -3.22 13.57 14.14
N ASN A 223 -3.13 13.32 12.83
CA ASN A 223 -4.10 13.79 11.84
C ASN A 223 -5.10 12.71 11.39
N GLY A 224 -5.07 11.51 11.98
CA GLY A 224 -5.98 10.42 11.65
C GLY A 224 -5.76 9.81 10.25
N ILE A 225 -4.53 9.92 9.74
CA ILE A 225 -4.08 9.30 8.49
C ILE A 225 -3.53 7.90 8.81
N VAL A 226 -3.94 6.90 8.07
CA VAL A 226 -3.34 5.56 8.21
C VAL A 226 -1.95 5.56 7.59
N PHE A 227 -0.95 5.18 8.37
CA PHE A 227 0.41 4.97 7.89
C PHE A 227 0.53 3.53 7.39
N LEU A 228 0.87 3.34 6.11
CA LEU A 228 1.02 2.05 5.46
C LEU A 228 2.48 1.83 5.06
N ALA A 229 3.12 0.83 5.63
CA ALA A 229 4.52 0.52 5.37
C ALA A 229 4.66 -0.45 4.18
N PHE A 230 5.36 -0.06 3.13
CA PHE A 230 5.85 -1.02 2.15
C PHE A 230 7.31 -1.42 2.44
N ALA A 231 7.77 -2.54 1.86
CA ALA A 231 9.09 -3.14 2.08
C ALA A 231 9.45 -3.41 3.57
N PRO A 232 8.54 -3.88 4.42
CA PRO A 232 8.82 -4.08 5.84
C PRO A 232 9.94 -5.10 6.11
N LEU A 233 10.26 -5.95 5.13
CA LEU A 233 11.32 -6.98 5.19
C LEU A 233 12.56 -6.62 4.38
N CYS A 234 12.70 -5.38 3.90
CA CYS A 234 13.84 -4.88 3.11
C CYS A 234 14.14 -5.64 1.81
N HIS A 235 13.18 -6.39 1.23
CA HIS A 235 13.30 -7.09 -0.07
C HIS A 235 14.59 -7.89 -0.29
N GLY A 236 15.23 -8.43 0.75
CA GLY A 236 16.49 -9.17 0.65
C GLY A 236 17.72 -8.32 0.30
N MET A 237 17.65 -7.00 0.47
CA MET A 237 18.80 -6.11 0.24
C MET A 237 19.86 -6.26 1.35
N LYS A 238 21.10 -5.85 1.04
CA LYS A 238 22.21 -5.89 2.01
C LYS A 238 22.48 -4.49 2.58
N PRO A 239 22.68 -4.35 3.92
CA PRO A 239 22.61 -5.38 4.95
C PRO A 239 21.20 -5.93 5.09
N GLY A 240 21.07 -7.25 5.29
CA GLY A 240 19.79 -7.94 5.38
C GLY A 240 19.12 -7.70 6.73
N LEU A 241 17.96 -7.08 6.76
CA LEU A 241 17.19 -6.89 8.00
C LEU A 241 16.74 -8.24 8.62
N LEU A 242 16.45 -9.22 7.78
CA LEU A 242 16.13 -10.60 8.24
C LEU A 242 17.32 -11.30 8.89
N GLU A 243 18.55 -10.82 8.66
CA GLU A 243 19.81 -11.36 9.17
C GLU A 243 20.36 -10.48 10.30
N ASP A 244 19.65 -9.39 10.69
CA ASP A 244 20.08 -8.50 11.77
C ASP A 244 20.17 -9.28 13.09
N PRO A 245 21.29 -9.20 13.83
CA PRO A 245 21.49 -9.96 15.06
C PRO A 245 20.41 -9.73 16.12
N VAL A 246 19.87 -8.51 16.24
CA VAL A 246 18.79 -8.18 17.17
C VAL A 246 17.52 -8.91 16.75
N ILE A 247 17.15 -8.84 15.47
CA ILE A 247 15.94 -9.49 14.95
C ILE A 247 16.04 -11.02 15.08
N VAL A 248 17.21 -11.60 14.73
CA VAL A 248 17.44 -13.05 14.85
C VAL A 248 17.38 -13.52 16.30
N ALA A 249 17.95 -12.77 17.24
CA ALA A 249 17.91 -13.10 18.67
C ALA A 249 16.47 -13.05 19.23
N ILE A 250 15.71 -12.02 18.87
CA ILE A 250 14.29 -11.90 19.26
C ILE A 250 13.48 -13.07 18.66
N ALA A 251 13.66 -13.37 17.38
CA ALA A 251 12.97 -14.44 16.69
C ALA A 251 13.18 -15.80 17.39
N ALA A 252 14.42 -16.12 17.74
CA ALA A 252 14.76 -17.31 18.50
C ALA A 252 14.09 -17.34 19.90
N ARG A 253 14.09 -16.21 20.61
CA ARG A 253 13.51 -16.06 21.96
C ARG A 253 11.99 -16.25 21.96
N VAL A 254 11.29 -15.73 20.95
CA VAL A 254 9.81 -15.79 20.88
C VAL A 254 9.30 -16.99 20.06
N GLY A 255 10.19 -17.85 19.52
CA GLY A 255 9.82 -19.01 18.72
C GLY A 255 9.14 -18.66 17.38
N LYS A 256 9.53 -17.55 16.77
CA LYS A 256 9.01 -17.05 15.48
C LYS A 256 10.14 -16.86 14.47
N THR A 257 9.79 -16.63 13.20
CA THR A 257 10.80 -16.27 12.18
C THR A 257 11.14 -14.78 12.25
N PRO A 258 12.33 -14.35 11.77
CA PRO A 258 12.67 -12.94 11.63
C PRO A 258 11.62 -12.13 10.86
N ALA A 259 11.01 -12.72 9.82
CA ALA A 259 9.94 -12.08 9.07
C ALA A 259 8.70 -11.83 9.94
N GLN A 260 8.25 -12.81 10.70
CA GLN A 260 7.11 -12.66 11.62
C GLN A 260 7.37 -11.60 12.68
N VAL A 261 8.59 -11.52 13.22
CA VAL A 261 8.99 -10.48 14.18
C VAL A 261 8.87 -9.08 13.57
N LEU A 262 9.40 -8.88 12.37
CA LEU A 262 9.35 -7.58 11.68
C LEU A 262 7.91 -7.15 11.33
N LEU A 263 7.08 -8.08 10.86
CA LEU A 263 5.68 -7.81 10.54
C LEU A 263 4.88 -7.49 11.82
N ALA A 264 5.11 -8.23 12.90
CA ALA A 264 4.47 -7.97 14.19
C ALA A 264 4.87 -6.60 14.77
N TRP A 265 6.15 -6.25 14.72
CA TRP A 265 6.64 -4.92 15.13
C TRP A 265 5.91 -3.79 14.38
N ALA A 266 5.77 -3.91 13.07
CA ALA A 266 5.10 -2.89 12.27
C ALA A 266 3.62 -2.73 12.68
N VAL A 267 2.87 -3.82 12.89
CA VAL A 267 1.47 -3.74 13.33
C VAL A 267 1.36 -3.17 14.75
N GLN A 268 2.23 -3.60 15.67
CA GLN A 268 2.16 -3.16 17.07
C GLN A 268 2.51 -1.67 17.26
N ARG A 269 3.32 -1.09 16.37
CA ARG A 269 3.58 0.37 16.42
C ARG A 269 2.42 1.20 15.83
N GLY A 270 1.33 0.55 15.37
CA GLY A 270 0.14 1.18 14.83
C GLY A 270 0.21 1.48 13.35
N THR A 271 1.03 0.76 12.59
CA THR A 271 1.09 0.87 11.13
C THR A 271 0.37 -0.29 10.45
N ALA A 272 -0.23 -0.04 9.28
CA ALA A 272 -0.49 -1.10 8.32
C ALA A 272 0.80 -1.42 7.56
N LEU A 273 0.87 -2.59 6.93
CA LEU A 273 2.05 -3.03 6.17
C LEU A 273 1.69 -3.90 4.98
N LEU A 274 2.61 -3.99 4.02
CA LEU A 274 2.50 -4.82 2.82
C LEU A 274 3.65 -5.82 2.74
N THR A 275 3.34 -7.10 2.64
CA THR A 275 4.32 -8.16 2.35
C THR A 275 3.96 -8.87 1.04
N THR A 276 4.96 -9.41 0.33
CA THR A 276 4.76 -10.04 -0.99
C THR A 276 5.29 -11.49 -0.97
N PRO A 277 4.64 -12.40 -0.24
CA PRO A 277 4.99 -13.81 -0.30
C PRO A 277 4.65 -14.39 -1.68
N ARG A 278 5.58 -15.19 -2.24
CA ARG A 278 5.45 -15.79 -3.57
C ARG A 278 5.17 -17.30 -3.52
N SER A 279 4.70 -17.80 -2.39
CA SER A 279 4.29 -19.19 -2.21
C SER A 279 3.29 -19.31 -1.07
N ALA A 280 2.44 -20.33 -1.13
CA ALA A 280 1.45 -20.63 -0.09
C ALA A 280 2.07 -20.81 1.29
N ALA A 281 3.25 -21.44 1.39
CA ALA A 281 3.96 -21.62 2.65
C ALA A 281 4.36 -20.29 3.28
N ARG A 282 4.96 -19.37 2.48
CA ARG A 282 5.33 -18.04 2.94
C ARG A 282 4.12 -17.14 3.21
N ALA A 283 3.03 -17.30 2.45
CA ALA A 283 1.80 -16.57 2.72
C ALA A 283 1.23 -16.92 4.10
N ARG A 284 1.17 -18.21 4.43
CA ARG A 284 0.78 -18.68 5.77
C ARG A 284 1.74 -18.23 6.85
N GLU A 285 3.05 -18.32 6.63
CA GLU A 285 4.08 -17.87 7.58
C GLU A 285 3.93 -16.37 7.87
N ASN A 286 3.88 -15.53 6.83
CA ASN A 286 3.78 -14.08 7.00
C ASN A 286 2.41 -13.65 7.58
N PHE A 287 1.37 -14.44 7.43
CA PHE A 287 0.08 -14.18 8.05
C PHE A 287 0.04 -14.60 9.52
N ASP A 288 0.88 -15.57 9.95
CA ASP A 288 0.92 -16.09 11.34
C ASP A 288 1.79 -15.21 12.25
N ILE A 289 1.41 -13.95 12.45
CA ILE A 289 2.05 -13.02 13.38
C ILE A 289 1.36 -13.02 14.74
N SER A 290 2.13 -12.81 15.78
CA SER A 290 1.65 -12.72 17.16
C SER A 290 2.26 -11.54 17.90
N VAL A 291 1.64 -11.14 19.01
CA VAL A 291 2.12 -10.03 19.84
C VAL A 291 3.55 -10.31 20.33
N LEU A 292 4.45 -9.38 20.10
CA LEU A 292 5.80 -9.37 20.66
C LEU A 292 5.77 -8.78 22.06
N PRO A 293 6.62 -9.30 22.98
CA PRO A 293 6.86 -8.66 24.27
C PRO A 293 7.35 -7.22 24.14
N GLU A 294 7.08 -6.37 25.12
CA GLU A 294 7.44 -4.94 25.09
C GLU A 294 8.96 -4.73 25.02
N ASP A 295 9.74 -5.56 25.74
CA ASP A 295 11.21 -5.54 25.67
C ASP A 295 11.75 -5.83 24.26
N ALA A 296 11.09 -6.72 23.50
CA ALA A 296 11.45 -7.01 22.12
C ALA A 296 11.17 -5.80 21.20
N LEU A 297 10.05 -5.12 21.39
CA LEU A 297 9.74 -3.88 20.65
C LEU A 297 10.77 -2.80 20.94
N ASP A 298 11.17 -2.65 22.21
CA ASP A 298 12.18 -1.70 22.64
C ASP A 298 13.56 -2.01 22.03
N GLU A 299 13.96 -3.29 21.99
CA GLU A 299 15.21 -3.70 21.35
C GLU A 299 15.21 -3.36 19.85
N ILE A 300 14.12 -3.63 19.12
CA ILE A 300 14.00 -3.28 17.70
C ILE A 300 14.06 -1.77 17.51
N ASN A 301 13.37 -1.00 18.34
CA ASN A 301 13.33 0.46 18.25
C ASN A 301 14.71 1.11 18.52
N ARG A 302 15.62 0.42 19.24
CA ARG A 302 17.00 0.88 19.52
C ARG A 302 18.01 0.56 18.41
N ILE A 303 17.60 -0.17 17.35
CA ILE A 303 18.49 -0.43 16.20
C ILE A 303 18.95 0.90 15.60
N GLN A 304 20.29 1.11 15.52
CA GLN A 304 20.87 2.38 15.07
C GLN A 304 21.11 2.45 13.55
N THR A 305 21.12 1.31 12.87
CA THR A 305 21.26 1.27 11.40
C THR A 305 20.17 2.11 10.75
N ARG A 306 20.55 3.01 9.84
CA ARG A 306 19.64 3.84 9.07
C ARG A 306 19.93 3.69 7.59
N GLN A 307 18.96 3.20 6.85
CA GLN A 307 19.10 2.94 5.41
C GLN A 307 17.75 3.02 4.71
N ARG A 308 17.67 3.86 3.68
CA ARG A 308 16.59 3.85 2.70
C ARG A 308 16.99 2.98 1.52
N LEU A 309 16.15 2.04 1.15
CA LEU A 309 16.40 1.11 0.05
C LEU A 309 15.88 1.64 -1.27
N ASN A 310 14.79 2.40 -1.21
CA ASN A 310 14.06 2.90 -2.34
C ASN A 310 14.34 4.37 -2.59
N GLN A 311 14.75 4.73 -3.81
CA GLN A 311 14.99 6.12 -4.19
C GLN A 311 13.74 6.79 -4.81
N VAL A 312 12.57 6.17 -4.72
CA VAL A 312 11.32 6.68 -5.31
C VAL A 312 11.02 8.09 -4.85
N VAL A 313 11.24 8.40 -3.57
CA VAL A 313 11.05 9.74 -3.00
C VAL A 313 11.91 10.84 -3.65
N LYS A 314 12.95 10.47 -4.40
CA LYS A 314 13.84 11.42 -5.09
C LYS A 314 13.58 11.50 -6.59
N THR A 315 13.08 10.45 -7.19
CA THR A 315 13.01 10.33 -8.64
C THR A 315 11.61 10.02 -9.19
N GLY A 316 10.70 9.57 -8.32
CA GLY A 316 9.42 9.02 -8.75
C GLY A 316 9.53 7.66 -9.45
N VAL A 317 10.74 7.07 -9.51
CA VAL A 317 10.98 5.80 -10.20
C VAL A 317 11.20 4.69 -9.16
N PRO A 318 10.39 3.63 -9.14
CA PRO A 318 10.59 2.49 -8.26
C PRO A 318 11.96 1.83 -8.48
N GLY A 319 12.78 1.73 -7.42
CA GLY A 319 14.16 1.25 -7.50
C GLY A 319 14.34 -0.26 -7.70
N PHE A 320 13.26 -1.05 -7.60
CA PHE A 320 13.33 -2.52 -7.62
C PHE A 320 12.49 -3.19 -8.70
N ILE A 321 12.14 -2.48 -9.76
CA ILE A 321 11.65 -3.14 -10.96
C ILE A 321 12.86 -3.82 -11.60
N PRO A 322 12.87 -5.16 -11.75
CA PRO A 322 13.99 -5.83 -12.37
C PRO A 322 14.28 -5.22 -13.74
N LYS A 323 15.56 -4.92 -14.00
CA LYS A 323 15.99 -4.54 -15.35
C LYS A 323 15.69 -5.75 -16.25
N GLY A 324 14.73 -5.65 -17.15
CA GLY A 324 14.40 -6.71 -18.11
C GLY A 324 12.96 -7.23 -18.03
N GLY A 325 12.00 -6.38 -17.70
CA GLY A 325 10.57 -6.64 -17.95
C GLY A 325 10.12 -5.86 -19.18
#